data_3dbe78f75f963c7e95c539357e7b1384
#
_entry.id   3dbe78f75f963c7e95c539357e7b1384
#
_cell.length_a   1.000
_cell.length_b   1.000
_cell.length_c   1.000
_cell.angle_alpha   90.00
_cell.angle_beta   90.00
_cell.angle_gamma   90.00
#
_symmetry.space_group_name_H-M   'P 1'
#
loop_
_entity.id
_entity.type
_entity.pdbx_description
1 polymer ?
#
loop_
_entity_poly.entity_id
_entity_poly.type
_entity_poly.pdbx_seq_one_letter_code
_entity_poly.pdbx_strand_id
1 'polypeptide(L)'
;LASVRMNDNHFWDLRPADLPTATRPDLTALRKEHPEWLLGLEQAPGWCSTSWNMAVPEVREHILQRVVEACQQAEWDGVELDWQRHAFPLPADDAYRLRYTLTDLMRAIRAATDAITAERGRPFYVAVRVATTFESCRRIGYDIEAWVRDGLCDIVIAGGNSGTDPGAEVERFVELCKPAGVCFYGGFDTDGRQQARRLRPHRAWRVDWFRGLARGCLDRGADGVYVFNWHGHRDTHRPLLTTMGSQETLRGLDKVYTAQHRSVGPKTGRRVDAERDDRIYGEVPVDL
;
A
#
# COMPACT_ATOMS: atom_id res chain seq x y z
N LEU A 1 15.32 -0.50 -3.94
CA LEU A 1 14.85 -0.29 -2.57
C LEU A 1 14.62 -1.62 -1.87
N ALA A 2 14.88 -1.69 -0.55
CA ALA A 2 14.32 -2.73 0.30
C ALA A 2 12.81 -2.50 0.45
N SER A 3 11.97 -3.54 0.50
CA SER A 3 10.54 -3.37 0.75
C SER A 3 10.18 -3.99 2.10
N VAL A 4 9.63 -3.19 3.00
CA VAL A 4 9.20 -3.60 4.34
C VAL A 4 7.70 -3.47 4.46
N ARG A 5 7.02 -4.59 4.66
CA ARG A 5 5.59 -4.60 4.99
C ARG A 5 5.39 -4.16 6.42
N MET A 6 4.76 -3.00 6.60
CA MET A 6 4.68 -2.34 7.90
C MET A 6 3.83 -3.11 8.90
N ASN A 7 2.74 -3.74 8.46
CA ASN A 7 1.87 -4.52 9.32
C ASN A 7 1.51 -5.89 8.71
N ASP A 8 2.54 -6.64 8.27
CA ASP A 8 2.32 -7.96 7.67
C ASP A 8 1.69 -8.93 8.67
N ASN A 9 0.62 -9.59 8.25
CA ASN A 9 -0.14 -10.50 9.08
C ASN A 9 -0.64 -11.70 8.26
N HIS A 10 -0.05 -12.87 8.51
CA HIS A 10 -0.40 -14.12 7.86
C HIS A 10 -1.07 -15.13 8.82
N PHE A 11 -1.55 -14.67 9.96
CA PHE A 11 -2.17 -15.50 11.01
C PHE A 11 -3.70 -15.40 10.97
N TRP A 12 -4.30 -15.57 9.79
CA TRP A 12 -5.73 -15.36 9.53
C TRP A 12 -6.64 -16.33 10.30
N ASP A 13 -6.09 -17.48 10.67
CA ASP A 13 -6.72 -18.56 11.41
C ASP A 13 -6.61 -18.38 12.93
N LEU A 14 -5.79 -17.45 13.41
CA LEU A 14 -5.56 -17.20 14.83
C LEU A 14 -6.30 -15.93 15.30
N ARG A 15 -6.63 -15.92 16.59
CA ARG A 15 -7.10 -14.74 17.31
C ARG A 15 -6.05 -14.34 18.33
N PRO A 16 -6.03 -13.10 18.83
CA PRO A 16 -5.08 -12.69 19.86
C PRO A 16 -5.06 -13.64 21.07
N ALA A 17 -6.22 -14.13 21.50
CA ALA A 17 -6.32 -15.08 22.61
C ALA A 17 -5.67 -16.46 22.37
N ASP A 18 -5.52 -16.85 21.10
CA ASP A 18 -4.92 -18.14 20.73
C ASP A 18 -3.39 -18.10 20.68
N LEU A 19 -2.81 -16.89 20.56
CA LEU A 19 -1.39 -16.72 20.29
C LEU A 19 -0.46 -17.24 21.38
N PRO A 20 -0.74 -17.07 22.70
CA PRO A 20 0.15 -17.55 23.75
C PRO A 20 0.43 -19.04 23.68
N THR A 21 -0.56 -19.84 23.21
CA THR A 21 -0.45 -21.31 23.13
C THR A 21 -0.19 -21.83 21.74
N ALA A 22 -0.17 -20.97 20.72
CA ALA A 22 0.03 -21.38 19.34
C ALA A 22 1.46 -21.91 19.11
N THR A 23 1.57 -23.01 18.35
CA THR A 23 2.85 -23.71 18.09
C THR A 23 3.42 -23.43 16.69
N ARG A 24 2.94 -22.41 16.02
CA ARG A 24 3.40 -22.05 14.66
C ARG A 24 4.82 -21.51 14.67
N PRO A 25 5.71 -22.05 13.80
CA PRO A 25 7.13 -21.64 13.76
C PRO A 25 7.33 -20.23 13.20
N ASP A 26 6.38 -19.72 12.41
CA ASP A 26 6.37 -18.38 11.81
C ASP A 26 5.83 -17.29 12.75
N LEU A 27 5.33 -17.67 13.92
CA LEU A 27 4.80 -16.76 14.92
C LEU A 27 5.90 -16.28 15.86
N THR A 28 6.14 -14.96 15.88
CA THR A 28 7.19 -14.37 16.73
C THR A 28 6.85 -14.50 18.22
N ALA A 29 7.89 -14.62 19.04
CA ALA A 29 7.74 -14.63 20.51
C ALA A 29 7.00 -13.38 21.00
N LEU A 30 7.36 -12.22 20.50
CA LEU A 30 6.75 -10.94 20.87
C LEU A 30 5.21 -10.91 20.72
N ARG A 31 4.66 -11.54 19.66
CA ARG A 31 3.20 -11.63 19.49
C ARG A 31 2.54 -12.55 20.50
N LYS A 32 3.25 -13.59 20.93
CA LYS A 32 2.76 -14.53 21.95
C LYS A 32 2.78 -13.91 23.35
N GLU A 33 3.81 -13.14 23.62
CA GLU A 33 4.03 -12.49 24.91
C GLU A 33 3.14 -11.27 25.12
N HIS A 34 2.77 -10.59 24.02
CA HIS A 34 2.03 -9.34 24.05
C HIS A 34 0.79 -9.36 23.11
N PRO A 35 -0.17 -10.24 23.35
CA PRO A 35 -1.42 -10.27 22.59
C PRO A 35 -2.25 -8.96 22.73
N GLU A 36 -2.07 -8.24 23.83
CA GLU A 36 -2.69 -6.93 24.10
C GLU A 36 -2.16 -5.79 23.20
N TRP A 37 -1.03 -6.00 22.53
CA TRP A 37 -0.47 -5.04 21.54
C TRP A 37 -1.09 -5.21 20.14
N LEU A 38 -2.05 -6.09 20.00
CA LEU A 38 -2.72 -6.38 18.72
C LEU A 38 -4.10 -5.71 18.69
N LEU A 39 -4.62 -5.52 17.48
CA LEU A 39 -5.90 -4.81 17.31
C LEU A 39 -7.11 -5.59 17.85
N GLY A 40 -7.10 -6.92 17.77
CA GLY A 40 -8.24 -7.73 18.16
C GLY A 40 -9.41 -7.66 17.16
N LEU A 41 -10.46 -8.43 17.47
CA LEU A 41 -11.66 -8.54 16.61
C LEU A 41 -12.54 -7.30 16.64
N GLU A 42 -12.42 -6.49 17.68
CA GLU A 42 -13.21 -5.27 17.85
C GLU A 42 -12.75 -4.16 16.94
N GLN A 43 -11.43 -4.12 16.64
CA GLN A 43 -10.77 -3.03 15.95
C GLN A 43 -10.27 -3.40 14.53
N ALA A 44 -10.33 -4.68 14.16
CA ALA A 44 -9.93 -5.14 12.85
C ALA A 44 -10.79 -6.33 12.39
N PRO A 45 -10.95 -6.54 11.07
CA PRO A 45 -11.61 -7.76 10.56
C PRO A 45 -10.86 -9.01 11.00
N GLY A 46 -11.58 -10.13 11.10
CA GLY A 46 -11.04 -11.36 11.68
C GLY A 46 -9.70 -11.82 11.12
N TRP A 47 -9.47 -11.63 9.84
CA TRP A 47 -8.21 -11.96 9.17
C TRP A 47 -7.07 -10.97 9.46
N CYS A 48 -7.36 -9.82 10.09
CA CYS A 48 -6.40 -8.81 10.53
C CYS A 48 -6.40 -8.61 12.05
N SER A 49 -7.12 -9.43 12.82
CA SER A 49 -7.22 -9.26 14.27
C SER A 49 -5.89 -9.40 15.01
N THR A 50 -4.91 -10.06 14.43
CA THR A 50 -3.56 -10.22 14.94
C THR A 50 -2.56 -9.20 14.37
N SER A 51 -3.04 -8.14 13.69
CA SER A 51 -2.23 -7.01 13.27
C SER A 51 -1.75 -6.20 14.46
N TRP A 52 -0.55 -5.64 14.33
CA TRP A 52 0.01 -4.75 15.35
C TRP A 52 -0.80 -3.48 15.50
N ASN A 53 -1.07 -3.09 16.73
CA ASN A 53 -1.66 -1.81 17.08
C ASN A 53 -0.54 -0.76 17.22
N MET A 54 -0.34 0.06 16.22
CA MET A 54 0.72 1.10 16.23
C MET A 54 0.35 2.32 17.09
N ALA A 55 -0.80 2.32 17.78
CA ALA A 55 -1.05 3.27 18.86
C ALA A 55 -0.17 2.97 20.10
N VAL A 56 0.29 1.72 20.24
CA VAL A 56 1.18 1.26 21.31
C VAL A 56 2.61 1.71 21.01
N PRO A 57 3.29 2.46 21.91
CA PRO A 57 4.64 2.97 21.68
C PRO A 57 5.68 1.87 21.41
N GLU A 58 5.61 0.78 22.16
CA GLU A 58 6.53 -0.38 22.05
C GLU A 58 6.40 -1.07 20.68
N VAL A 59 5.20 -1.10 20.13
CA VAL A 59 4.97 -1.60 18.77
C VAL A 59 5.67 -0.70 17.75
N ARG A 60 5.57 0.62 17.88
CA ARG A 60 6.25 1.55 16.96
C ARG A 60 7.77 1.41 17.05
N GLU A 61 8.31 1.26 18.26
CA GLU A 61 9.74 1.03 18.46
C GLU A 61 10.18 -0.28 17.77
N HIS A 62 9.43 -1.36 17.96
CA HIS A 62 9.70 -2.63 17.28
C HIS A 62 9.66 -2.50 15.75
N ILE A 63 8.68 -1.77 15.20
CA ILE A 63 8.58 -1.55 13.76
C ILE A 63 9.74 -0.68 13.26
N LEU A 64 10.12 0.37 13.99
CA LEU A 64 11.28 1.20 13.66
C LEU A 64 12.56 0.36 13.58
N GLN A 65 12.82 -0.47 14.58
CA GLN A 65 14.00 -1.36 14.61
C GLN A 65 14.02 -2.29 13.39
N ARG A 66 12.90 -2.89 13.03
CA ARG A 66 12.79 -3.74 11.83
C ARG A 66 13.07 -2.99 10.53
N VAL A 67 12.61 -1.75 10.41
CA VAL A 67 12.88 -0.91 9.23
C VAL A 67 14.37 -0.58 9.15
N VAL A 68 14.97 -0.15 10.26
CA VAL A 68 16.41 0.17 10.34
C VAL A 68 17.26 -1.06 10.00
N GLU A 69 16.94 -2.22 10.57
CA GLU A 69 17.61 -3.48 10.26
C GLU A 69 17.53 -3.79 8.76
N ALA A 70 16.36 -3.68 8.15
CA ALA A 70 16.20 -3.91 6.71
C ALA A 70 17.04 -2.96 5.85
N CYS A 71 17.16 -1.69 6.26
CA CYS A 71 18.00 -0.70 5.58
C CYS A 71 19.49 -1.05 5.61
N GLN A 72 19.93 -1.81 6.62
CA GLN A 72 21.33 -2.18 6.85
C GLN A 72 21.73 -3.53 6.22
N GLN A 73 20.77 -4.34 5.77
CA GLN A 73 21.02 -5.69 5.26
C GLN A 73 21.84 -5.73 3.95
N ALA A 74 21.80 -4.66 3.16
CA ALA A 74 22.56 -4.56 1.91
C ALA A 74 22.73 -3.08 1.49
N GLU A 75 23.49 -2.87 0.41
CA GLU A 75 23.71 -1.55 -0.20
C GLU A 75 22.47 -1.04 -0.98
N TRP A 76 21.33 -0.96 -0.30
CA TRP A 76 20.11 -0.42 -0.88
C TRP A 76 20.24 1.08 -1.21
N ASP A 77 19.51 1.55 -2.22
CA ASP A 77 19.35 2.98 -2.51
C ASP A 77 18.21 3.62 -1.71
N GLY A 78 17.51 2.83 -0.90
CA GLY A 78 16.41 3.30 -0.08
C GLY A 78 15.53 2.17 0.43
N VAL A 79 14.44 2.54 1.07
CA VAL A 79 13.43 1.63 1.63
C VAL A 79 12.04 1.98 1.11
N GLU A 80 11.25 0.98 0.79
CA GLU A 80 9.81 1.06 0.58
C GLU A 80 9.09 0.62 1.85
N LEU A 81 8.25 1.48 2.38
CA LEU A 81 7.37 1.22 3.50
C LEU A 81 5.99 0.84 2.95
N ASP A 82 5.71 -0.47 2.87
CA ASP A 82 4.44 -0.98 2.38
C ASP A 82 3.38 -0.93 3.48
N TRP A 83 2.62 0.16 3.52
CA TRP A 83 1.51 0.37 4.45
C TRP A 83 0.20 -0.31 3.97
N GLN A 84 0.13 -0.69 2.70
CA GLN A 84 -1.10 -1.22 2.11
C GLN A 84 -1.28 -2.72 2.26
N ARG A 85 -0.22 -3.46 2.48
CA ARG A 85 -0.40 -4.87 2.82
C ARG A 85 -0.89 -4.98 4.26
N HIS A 86 -2.16 -5.36 4.46
CA HIS A 86 -2.86 -5.36 5.75
C HIS A 86 -2.97 -3.93 6.35
N ALA A 87 -3.74 -3.09 5.70
CA ALA A 87 -3.90 -1.67 5.98
C ALA A 87 -4.71 -1.37 7.26
N PHE A 88 -4.32 -1.96 8.38
CA PHE A 88 -4.92 -1.77 9.71
C PHE A 88 -3.82 -1.51 10.75
N PRO A 89 -3.17 -0.33 10.72
CA PRO A 89 -2.12 -0.01 11.67
C PRO A 89 -2.64 0.52 13.00
N LEU A 90 -3.88 1.00 13.04
CA LEU A 90 -4.50 1.66 14.18
C LEU A 90 -5.90 1.10 14.46
N PRO A 91 -6.43 1.26 15.69
CA PRO A 91 -7.83 0.98 15.99
C PRO A 91 -8.75 1.74 15.04
N ALA A 92 -9.66 1.03 14.37
CA ALA A 92 -10.45 1.59 13.27
C ALA A 92 -11.30 2.81 13.68
N ASP A 93 -11.87 2.80 14.89
CA ASP A 93 -12.70 3.89 15.39
C ASP A 93 -11.90 5.16 15.72
N ASP A 94 -10.60 5.01 15.99
CA ASP A 94 -9.71 6.08 16.44
C ASP A 94 -8.62 6.41 15.41
N ALA A 95 -8.56 5.72 14.28
CA ALA A 95 -7.43 5.79 13.36
C ALA A 95 -7.12 7.24 12.92
N TYR A 96 -8.13 8.02 12.56
CA TYR A 96 -7.93 9.42 12.21
C TYR A 96 -7.41 10.27 13.36
N ARG A 97 -7.94 10.07 14.57
CA ARG A 97 -7.51 10.78 15.79
C ARG A 97 -6.08 10.44 16.15
N LEU A 98 -5.69 9.18 15.97
CA LEU A 98 -4.36 8.67 16.32
C LEU A 98 -3.33 8.76 15.18
N ARG A 99 -3.68 9.31 14.01
CA ARG A 99 -2.80 9.38 12.83
C ARG A 99 -1.43 10.00 13.10
N TYR A 100 -1.36 10.92 14.09
CA TYR A 100 -0.10 11.54 14.50
C TYR A 100 0.93 10.52 14.98
N THR A 101 0.52 9.37 15.52
CA THR A 101 1.43 8.31 15.98
C THR A 101 2.17 7.67 14.82
N LEU A 102 1.50 7.53 13.65
CA LEU A 102 2.14 7.06 12.43
C LEU A 102 3.06 8.13 11.85
N THR A 103 2.69 9.41 11.94
CA THR A 103 3.54 10.52 11.50
C THR A 103 4.80 10.61 12.36
N ASP A 104 4.70 10.37 13.66
CA ASP A 104 5.89 10.33 14.54
C ASP A 104 6.79 9.12 14.22
N LEU A 105 6.22 7.97 13.91
CA LEU A 105 6.99 6.82 13.40
C LEU A 105 7.68 7.17 12.07
N MET A 106 6.99 7.83 11.14
CA MET A 106 7.59 8.29 9.88
C MET A 106 8.75 9.28 10.12
N ARG A 107 8.64 10.20 11.08
CA ARG A 107 9.74 11.10 11.47
C ARG A 107 10.94 10.34 12.01
N ALA A 108 10.70 9.33 12.85
CA ALA A 108 11.79 8.49 13.38
C ALA A 108 12.48 7.68 12.26
N ILE A 109 11.71 7.14 11.32
CA ILE A 109 12.26 6.44 10.14
C ILE A 109 13.07 7.41 9.27
N ARG A 110 12.56 8.62 9.00
CA ARG A 110 13.28 9.64 8.23
C ARG A 110 14.60 9.99 8.90
N ALA A 111 14.61 10.25 10.21
CA ALA A 111 15.85 10.53 10.95
C ALA A 111 16.88 9.41 10.83
N ALA A 112 16.43 8.12 10.90
CA ALA A 112 17.32 6.99 10.72
C ALA A 112 17.87 6.88 9.28
N THR A 113 17.04 7.15 8.26
CA THR A 113 17.49 7.12 6.85
C THR A 113 18.38 8.31 6.49
N ASP A 114 18.18 9.45 7.10
CA ASP A 114 19.07 10.63 6.96
C ASP A 114 20.45 10.35 7.56
N ALA A 115 20.52 9.62 8.67
CA ALA A 115 21.79 9.16 9.23
C ALA A 115 22.54 8.21 8.26
N ILE A 116 21.81 7.28 7.60
CA ILE A 116 22.39 6.41 6.56
C ILE A 116 22.89 7.26 5.37
N THR A 117 22.12 8.25 4.94
CA THR A 117 22.52 9.20 3.89
C THR A 117 23.83 9.89 4.26
N ALA A 118 23.94 10.41 5.48
CA ALA A 118 25.14 11.09 5.97
C ALA A 118 26.36 10.15 6.03
N GLU A 119 26.17 8.93 6.51
CA GLU A 119 27.22 7.92 6.60
C GLU A 119 27.73 7.50 5.22
N ARG A 120 26.84 7.28 4.25
CA ARG A 120 27.18 6.76 2.91
C ARG A 120 27.58 7.85 1.94
N GLY A 121 27.32 9.12 2.24
CA GLY A 121 27.58 10.27 1.35
C GLY A 121 26.76 10.26 0.05
N ARG A 122 25.63 9.52 0.04
CA ARG A 122 24.69 9.45 -1.09
C ARG A 122 23.25 9.34 -0.58
N PRO A 123 22.24 9.82 -1.33
CA PRO A 123 20.85 9.78 -0.92
C PRO A 123 20.38 8.36 -0.59
N PHE A 124 19.57 8.24 0.47
CA PHE A 124 18.84 7.04 0.81
C PHE A 124 17.34 7.37 0.81
N TYR A 125 16.62 6.86 -0.18
CA TYR A 125 15.24 7.26 -0.44
C TYR A 125 14.23 6.50 0.42
N VAL A 126 13.14 7.18 0.78
CA VAL A 126 11.98 6.59 1.47
C VAL A 126 10.77 6.62 0.54
N ALA A 127 10.30 5.45 0.13
CA ALA A 127 9.04 5.29 -0.59
C ALA A 127 7.94 4.82 0.37
N VAL A 128 6.72 5.34 0.19
CA VAL A 128 5.55 4.90 0.96
C VAL A 128 4.47 4.39 0.02
N ARG A 129 4.00 3.16 0.24
CA ARG A 129 2.85 2.62 -0.47
C ARG A 129 1.61 2.78 0.40
N VAL A 130 0.63 3.52 -0.11
CA VAL A 130 -0.57 3.96 0.63
C VAL A 130 -1.85 3.65 -0.14
N ALA A 131 -3.02 3.95 0.43
CA ALA A 131 -4.30 3.74 -0.22
C ALA A 131 -4.46 4.62 -1.48
N THR A 132 -5.41 4.24 -2.33
CA THR A 132 -5.62 4.87 -3.66
C THR A 132 -6.37 6.19 -3.60
N THR A 133 -6.93 6.56 -2.43
CA THR A 133 -7.66 7.80 -2.22
C THR A 133 -7.29 8.48 -0.92
N PHE A 134 -7.44 9.79 -0.87
CA PHE A 134 -7.21 10.57 0.35
C PHE A 134 -8.18 10.20 1.47
N GLU A 135 -9.43 9.91 1.11
CA GLU A 135 -10.42 9.48 2.11
C GLU A 135 -10.03 8.14 2.75
N SER A 136 -9.56 7.18 1.97
CA SER A 136 -9.07 5.91 2.51
C SER A 136 -7.82 6.09 3.36
N CYS A 137 -6.86 6.88 2.89
CA CYS A 137 -5.68 7.24 3.69
C CYS A 137 -6.10 7.82 5.04
N ARG A 138 -7.04 8.76 5.02
CA ARG A 138 -7.56 9.41 6.23
C ARG A 138 -8.23 8.43 7.19
N ARG A 139 -9.06 7.52 6.69
CA ARG A 139 -9.75 6.50 7.50
C ARG A 139 -8.80 5.50 8.14
N ILE A 140 -7.72 5.17 7.45
CA ILE A 140 -6.69 4.24 7.95
C ILE A 140 -5.76 4.93 8.95
N GLY A 141 -5.67 6.26 8.89
CA GLY A 141 -4.76 7.06 9.72
C GLY A 141 -3.46 7.46 9.01
N TYR A 142 -3.38 7.35 7.69
CA TYR A 142 -2.23 7.87 6.93
C TYR A 142 -2.38 9.37 6.71
N ASP A 143 -1.55 10.17 7.34
CA ASP A 143 -1.51 11.63 7.18
C ASP A 143 -0.55 12.00 6.03
N ILE A 144 -0.95 11.63 4.81
CA ILE A 144 -0.12 11.78 3.60
C ILE A 144 0.24 13.24 3.36
N GLU A 145 -0.68 14.16 3.63
CA GLU A 145 -0.44 15.59 3.48
C GLU A 145 0.67 16.07 4.42
N ALA A 146 0.68 15.59 5.65
CA ALA A 146 1.77 15.87 6.59
C ALA A 146 3.08 15.17 6.16
N TRP A 147 3.02 13.91 5.73
CA TRP A 147 4.22 13.17 5.35
C TRP A 147 4.94 13.81 4.16
N VAL A 148 4.19 14.30 3.16
CA VAL A 148 4.75 15.01 2.00
C VAL A 148 5.26 16.40 2.41
N ARG A 149 4.44 17.20 3.12
CA ARG A 149 4.80 18.55 3.54
C ARG A 149 6.06 18.58 4.42
N ASP A 150 6.16 17.63 5.35
CA ASP A 150 7.27 17.56 6.31
C ASP A 150 8.50 16.81 5.74
N GLY A 151 8.51 16.44 4.45
CA GLY A 151 9.62 15.76 3.77
C GLY A 151 9.91 14.35 4.29
N LEU A 152 8.89 13.64 4.79
CA LEU A 152 9.07 12.32 5.42
C LEU A 152 9.13 11.17 4.41
N CYS A 153 8.85 11.44 3.13
CA CYS A 153 8.99 10.48 2.03
C CYS A 153 9.45 11.19 0.75
N ASP A 154 10.12 10.44 -0.11
CA ASP A 154 10.63 10.88 -1.42
C ASP A 154 9.76 10.37 -2.57
N ILE A 155 9.05 9.28 -2.33
CA ILE A 155 8.17 8.64 -3.31
C ILE A 155 6.86 8.25 -2.63
N VAL A 156 5.72 8.64 -3.21
CA VAL A 156 4.39 8.17 -2.82
C VAL A 156 3.86 7.22 -3.88
N ILE A 157 3.38 6.06 -3.44
CA ILE A 157 2.78 5.02 -4.29
C ILE A 157 1.32 4.85 -3.87
N ALA A 158 0.37 5.27 -4.68
CA ALA A 158 -1.04 5.00 -4.43
C ALA A 158 -1.42 3.64 -5.00
N GLY A 159 -1.56 2.63 -4.12
CA GLY A 159 -1.86 1.26 -4.53
C GLY A 159 -2.73 0.54 -3.52
N GLY A 160 -3.77 -0.15 -3.98
CA GLY A 160 -4.64 -0.95 -3.12
C GLY A 160 -3.92 -2.12 -2.43
N ASN A 161 -4.57 -2.74 -1.45
CA ASN A 161 -4.00 -3.86 -0.69
C ASN A 161 -3.64 -5.06 -1.59
N SER A 162 -4.60 -5.55 -2.33
CA SER A 162 -4.43 -6.70 -3.23
C SER A 162 -5.37 -6.57 -4.44
N GLY A 163 -5.54 -5.38 -4.94
CA GLY A 163 -6.41 -5.10 -6.06
C GLY A 163 -6.01 -3.83 -6.80
N THR A 164 -6.46 -3.74 -8.02
CA THR A 164 -6.30 -2.55 -8.83
C THR A 164 -7.52 -1.67 -8.69
N ASP A 165 -7.29 -0.39 -8.44
CA ASP A 165 -8.34 0.63 -8.40
C ASP A 165 -8.18 1.62 -9.57
N PRO A 166 -8.95 1.45 -10.67
CA PRO A 166 -8.93 2.41 -11.78
C PRO A 166 -9.42 3.81 -11.39
N GLY A 167 -10.14 3.91 -10.28
CA GLY A 167 -10.62 5.18 -9.71
C GLY A 167 -9.65 5.82 -8.71
N ALA A 168 -8.38 5.42 -8.69
CA ALA A 168 -7.36 6.07 -7.87
C ALA A 168 -7.28 7.58 -8.16
N GLU A 169 -7.13 8.39 -7.11
CA GLU A 169 -7.10 9.86 -7.20
C GLU A 169 -5.73 10.39 -7.68
N VAL A 170 -5.26 9.89 -8.85
CA VAL A 170 -3.91 10.14 -9.37
C VAL A 170 -3.61 11.64 -9.45
N GLU A 171 -4.51 12.44 -10.03
CA GLU A 171 -4.31 13.89 -10.18
C GLU A 171 -4.11 14.58 -8.83
N ARG A 172 -4.90 14.19 -7.84
CA ARG A 172 -4.83 14.78 -6.50
C ARG A 172 -3.53 14.43 -5.78
N PHE A 173 -3.02 13.19 -5.97
CA PHE A 173 -1.68 12.83 -5.46
C PHE A 173 -0.59 13.60 -6.19
N VAL A 174 -0.69 13.78 -7.51
CA VAL A 174 0.26 14.58 -8.30
C VAL A 174 0.27 16.04 -7.82
N GLU A 175 -0.91 16.63 -7.60
CA GLU A 175 -1.05 18.00 -7.07
C GLU A 175 -0.41 18.16 -5.69
N LEU A 176 -0.47 17.14 -4.83
CA LEU A 176 0.18 17.16 -3.52
C LEU A 176 1.71 16.98 -3.63
N CYS A 177 2.16 15.98 -4.39
CA CYS A 177 3.55 15.52 -4.38
C CYS A 177 4.47 16.41 -5.21
N LYS A 178 4.05 16.81 -6.41
CA LYS A 178 4.90 17.50 -7.37
C LYS A 178 5.47 18.84 -6.86
N PRO A 179 4.68 19.72 -6.22
CA PRO A 179 5.21 20.97 -5.66
C PRO A 179 6.23 20.76 -4.53
N ALA A 180 6.16 19.63 -3.85
CA ALA A 180 7.08 19.24 -2.76
C ALA A 180 8.34 18.52 -3.27
N GLY A 181 8.47 18.27 -4.58
CA GLY A 181 9.59 17.51 -5.15
C GLY A 181 9.52 16.00 -4.86
N VAL A 182 8.36 15.50 -4.43
CA VAL A 182 8.11 14.09 -4.16
C VAL A 182 7.61 13.41 -5.43
N CYS A 183 8.19 12.27 -5.80
CA CYS A 183 7.71 11.48 -6.94
C CYS A 183 6.40 10.78 -6.60
N PHE A 184 5.49 10.68 -7.57
CA PHE A 184 4.24 9.95 -7.43
C PHE A 184 4.14 8.79 -8.42
N TYR A 185 3.83 7.58 -7.92
CA TYR A 185 3.63 6.38 -8.73
C TYR A 185 2.22 5.84 -8.56
N GLY A 186 1.54 5.61 -9.70
CA GLY A 186 0.26 4.90 -9.70
C GLY A 186 0.48 3.40 -9.54
N GLY A 187 -0.11 2.81 -8.48
CA GLY A 187 0.05 1.41 -8.15
C GLY A 187 -1.13 0.53 -8.59
N PHE A 188 -0.84 -0.65 -9.12
CA PHE A 188 -1.85 -1.66 -9.42
C PHE A 188 -1.33 -3.08 -9.15
N ASP A 189 -2.27 -4.02 -8.96
CA ASP A 189 -1.97 -5.41 -8.65
C ASP A 189 -2.06 -6.26 -9.91
N THR A 190 -1.11 -7.15 -10.10
CA THR A 190 -1.14 -8.13 -11.19
C THR A 190 -1.94 -9.38 -10.87
N ASP A 191 -2.27 -9.64 -9.61
CA ASP A 191 -3.11 -10.78 -9.23
C ASP A 191 -4.62 -10.49 -9.41
N GLY A 192 -5.03 -9.99 -10.55
CA GLY A 192 -6.38 -9.56 -10.90
C GLY A 192 -7.56 -10.51 -10.57
N ARG A 193 -7.38 -11.42 -9.60
CA ARG A 193 -8.37 -12.44 -9.22
C ARG A 193 -9.71 -11.86 -8.80
N GLN A 194 -9.73 -10.70 -8.19
CA GLN A 194 -10.99 -10.12 -7.71
C GLN A 194 -11.79 -9.46 -8.86
N GLN A 195 -11.10 -8.88 -9.84
CA GLN A 195 -11.73 -8.29 -11.00
C GLN A 195 -12.03 -9.33 -12.08
N ALA A 196 -11.15 -10.32 -12.27
CA ALA A 196 -11.32 -11.39 -13.23
C ALA A 196 -12.50 -12.31 -12.97
N ARG A 197 -12.88 -12.53 -11.71
CA ARG A 197 -14.07 -13.31 -11.37
C ARG A 197 -15.37 -12.72 -11.93
N ARG A 198 -15.40 -11.40 -12.15
CA ARG A 198 -16.57 -10.67 -12.67
C ARG A 198 -16.51 -10.46 -14.19
N LEU A 199 -15.32 -10.32 -14.77
CA LEU A 199 -15.10 -9.97 -16.18
C LEU A 199 -14.96 -11.18 -17.13
N ARG A 200 -15.12 -12.41 -16.67
CA ARG A 200 -14.89 -13.71 -17.31
C ARG A 200 -13.50 -14.29 -17.01
N PRO A 201 -13.44 -15.57 -16.59
CA PRO A 201 -12.22 -16.21 -16.05
C PRO A 201 -11.04 -16.31 -17.03
N HIS A 202 -11.25 -16.09 -18.33
CA HIS A 202 -10.21 -16.23 -19.35
C HIS A 202 -9.43 -14.95 -19.68
N ARG A 203 -9.73 -13.82 -19.00
CA ARG A 203 -9.16 -12.51 -19.32
C ARG A 203 -8.33 -11.87 -18.21
N ALA A 204 -8.08 -12.60 -17.13
CA ALA A 204 -7.43 -12.10 -15.91
C ALA A 204 -6.03 -11.50 -16.10
N TRP A 205 -5.41 -11.74 -17.26
CA TRP A 205 -4.00 -11.44 -17.48
C TRP A 205 -3.78 -10.74 -18.84
N ARG A 206 -4.65 -9.83 -19.19
CA ARG A 206 -4.53 -9.12 -20.47
C ARG A 206 -3.45 -8.05 -20.39
N VAL A 207 -2.46 -8.18 -21.25
CA VAL A 207 -1.37 -7.22 -21.44
C VAL A 207 -1.91 -5.82 -21.80
N ASP A 208 -2.92 -5.77 -22.66
CA ASP A 208 -3.59 -4.53 -23.08
C ASP A 208 -4.30 -3.79 -21.91
N TRP A 209 -4.81 -4.51 -20.93
CA TRP A 209 -5.39 -3.92 -19.72
C TRP A 209 -4.33 -3.27 -18.83
N PHE A 210 -3.20 -3.94 -18.59
CA PHE A 210 -2.09 -3.35 -17.84
C PHE A 210 -1.51 -2.12 -18.55
N ARG A 211 -1.44 -2.15 -19.89
CA ARG A 211 -1.04 -0.98 -20.67
C ARG A 211 -2.03 0.17 -20.51
N GLY A 212 -3.34 -0.10 -20.47
CA GLY A 212 -4.37 0.89 -20.22
C GLY A 212 -4.24 1.53 -18.83
N LEU A 213 -4.00 0.73 -17.80
CA LEU A 213 -3.76 1.22 -16.42
C LEU A 213 -2.51 2.10 -16.35
N ALA A 214 -1.39 1.61 -16.87
CA ALA A 214 -0.13 2.35 -16.88
C ALA A 214 -0.28 3.68 -17.65
N ARG A 215 -0.88 3.64 -18.82
CA ARG A 215 -1.14 4.83 -19.63
C ARG A 215 -2.03 5.83 -18.88
N GLY A 216 -3.10 5.34 -18.25
CA GLY A 216 -4.01 6.18 -17.48
C GLY A 216 -3.34 6.87 -16.28
N CYS A 217 -2.39 6.23 -15.61
CA CYS A 217 -1.60 6.87 -14.55
C CYS A 217 -0.66 7.94 -15.11
N LEU A 218 0.10 7.61 -16.15
CA LEU A 218 1.09 8.51 -16.76
C LEU A 218 0.43 9.74 -17.41
N ASP A 219 -0.74 9.58 -18.07
CA ASP A 219 -1.47 10.70 -18.70
C ASP A 219 -2.02 11.68 -17.66
N ARG A 220 -2.28 11.21 -16.45
CA ARG A 220 -2.74 12.03 -15.32
C ARG A 220 -1.58 12.62 -14.51
N GLY A 221 -0.33 12.47 -14.97
CA GLY A 221 0.85 13.15 -14.45
C GLY A 221 1.67 12.35 -13.44
N ALA A 222 1.41 11.05 -13.24
CA ALA A 222 2.28 10.20 -12.44
C ALA A 222 3.69 10.11 -13.05
N ASP A 223 4.71 10.12 -12.21
CA ASP A 223 6.13 10.00 -12.62
C ASP A 223 6.48 8.57 -13.04
N GLY A 224 5.67 7.60 -12.63
CA GLY A 224 5.86 6.21 -12.96
C GLY A 224 4.69 5.32 -12.55
N VAL A 225 4.88 4.02 -12.67
CA VAL A 225 3.93 3.01 -12.25
C VAL A 225 4.58 2.02 -11.29
N TYR A 226 3.80 1.54 -10.34
CA TYR A 226 4.19 0.51 -9.39
C TYR A 226 3.33 -0.73 -9.60
N VAL A 227 3.96 -1.91 -9.61
CA VAL A 227 3.26 -3.17 -9.84
C VAL A 227 3.43 -4.08 -8.62
N PHE A 228 2.33 -4.31 -7.93
CA PHE A 228 2.26 -5.22 -6.80
C PHE A 228 1.95 -6.66 -7.25
N ASN A 229 2.43 -7.66 -6.48
CA ASN A 229 2.26 -9.08 -6.81
C ASN A 229 2.69 -9.44 -8.26
N TRP A 230 3.83 -8.90 -8.68
CA TRP A 230 4.36 -9.18 -10.02
C TRP A 230 4.81 -10.62 -10.17
N HIS A 231 4.11 -11.36 -11.00
CA HIS A 231 4.47 -12.74 -11.35
C HIS A 231 5.34 -12.78 -12.62
N GLY A 232 6.54 -12.20 -12.54
CA GLY A 232 7.46 -12.00 -13.66
C GLY A 232 8.01 -13.28 -14.31
N HIS A 233 7.71 -14.45 -13.75
CA HIS A 233 8.01 -15.74 -14.36
C HIS A 233 7.12 -16.09 -15.55
N ARG A 234 6.05 -15.31 -15.80
CA ARG A 234 5.16 -15.52 -16.94
C ARG A 234 5.68 -14.75 -18.15
N ASP A 235 6.01 -15.47 -19.22
CA ASP A 235 6.52 -14.88 -20.47
C ASP A 235 5.59 -13.82 -21.05
N THR A 236 4.28 -13.94 -20.82
CA THR A 236 3.27 -12.95 -21.25
C THR A 236 3.38 -11.61 -20.53
N HIS A 237 3.96 -11.54 -19.31
CA HIS A 237 4.06 -10.31 -18.54
C HIS A 237 5.43 -9.62 -18.67
N ARG A 238 6.47 -10.38 -18.98
CA ARG A 238 7.83 -9.84 -19.11
C ARG A 238 7.93 -8.66 -20.08
N PRO A 239 7.30 -8.69 -21.27
CA PRO A 239 7.34 -7.56 -22.20
C PRO A 239 6.68 -6.28 -21.64
N LEU A 240 5.83 -6.36 -20.61
CA LEU A 240 5.25 -5.18 -20.00
C LEU A 240 6.29 -4.30 -19.31
N LEU A 241 7.35 -4.89 -18.73
CA LEU A 241 8.42 -4.15 -18.05
C LEU A 241 9.15 -3.17 -18.99
N THR A 242 9.19 -3.46 -20.28
CA THR A 242 9.81 -2.59 -21.29
C THR A 242 8.86 -1.55 -21.87
N THR A 243 7.56 -1.64 -21.58
CA THR A 243 6.56 -0.77 -22.22
C THR A 243 5.80 0.11 -21.25
N MET A 244 5.62 -0.30 -19.99
CA MET A 244 4.78 0.44 -19.02
C MET A 244 5.45 1.68 -18.41
N GLY A 245 6.75 1.86 -18.61
CA GLY A 245 7.52 2.91 -17.94
C GLY A 245 7.36 4.31 -18.51
N SER A 246 6.82 4.47 -19.72
CA SER A 246 6.63 5.78 -20.33
C SER A 246 5.43 5.85 -21.28
N GLN A 247 4.93 7.06 -21.49
CA GLN A 247 3.86 7.31 -22.46
C GLN A 247 4.32 6.99 -23.90
N GLU A 248 5.60 7.21 -24.20
CA GLU A 248 6.17 6.98 -25.52
C GLU A 248 6.20 5.49 -25.87
N THR A 249 6.69 4.66 -24.96
CA THR A 249 6.76 3.19 -25.16
C THR A 249 5.36 2.54 -25.22
N LEU A 250 4.35 3.19 -24.66
CA LEU A 250 2.95 2.77 -24.74
C LEU A 250 2.25 3.25 -26.03
N ARG A 251 2.83 4.21 -26.77
CA ARG A 251 2.22 4.78 -27.98
C ARG A 251 2.03 3.68 -29.03
N GLY A 252 0.86 3.65 -29.67
CA GLY A 252 0.55 2.71 -30.75
C GLY A 252 0.29 1.26 -30.30
N LEU A 253 0.44 0.94 -29.01
CA LEU A 253 0.09 -0.38 -28.48
C LEU A 253 -1.38 -0.46 -28.10
N ASP A 254 -1.99 -1.63 -28.32
CA ASP A 254 -3.36 -1.88 -27.89
C ASP A 254 -3.52 -1.72 -26.36
N LYS A 255 -4.60 -1.06 -25.97
CA LYS A 255 -4.96 -0.78 -24.57
C LYS A 255 -6.43 -1.03 -24.34
N VAL A 256 -6.75 -1.54 -23.15
CA VAL A 256 -8.11 -1.61 -22.65
C VAL A 256 -8.19 -0.74 -21.40
N TYR A 257 -9.06 0.23 -21.41
CA TYR A 257 -9.37 1.09 -20.27
C TYR A 257 -10.56 0.54 -19.53
N THR A 258 -10.52 0.62 -18.22
CA THR A 258 -11.63 0.27 -17.35
C THR A 258 -12.05 1.51 -16.56
N ALA A 259 -13.33 1.82 -16.58
CA ALA A 259 -13.93 2.77 -15.67
C ALA A 259 -14.73 2.01 -14.62
N GLN A 260 -14.69 2.46 -13.39
CA GLN A 260 -15.46 1.85 -12.31
C GLN A 260 -16.23 2.93 -11.56
N HIS A 261 -17.45 2.61 -11.24
CA HIS A 261 -18.28 3.48 -10.41
C HIS A 261 -18.14 3.08 -8.95
N ARG A 262 -17.71 4.02 -8.10
CA ARG A 262 -17.70 3.82 -6.66
C ARG A 262 -19.12 3.90 -6.11
N SER A 263 -19.61 2.81 -5.55
CA SER A 263 -20.87 2.83 -4.82
C SER A 263 -20.65 3.46 -3.44
N VAL A 264 -21.32 4.59 -3.20
CA VAL A 264 -21.34 5.27 -1.90
C VAL A 264 -22.51 4.76 -1.03
N GLY A 265 -23.00 3.54 -1.26
CA GLY A 265 -24.09 2.97 -0.50
C GLY A 265 -23.74 2.69 0.97
N PRO A 266 -24.75 2.66 1.87
CA PRO A 266 -24.54 2.28 3.26
C PRO A 266 -24.02 0.84 3.30
N LYS A 267 -22.79 0.67 3.69
CA LYS A 267 -22.15 -0.62 3.78
C LYS A 267 -22.51 -1.25 5.12
N THR A 268 -22.73 -2.53 5.06
CA THR A 268 -23.05 -3.38 6.20
C THR A 268 -22.20 -3.04 7.42
N GLY A 269 -22.66 -2.11 8.22
CA GLY A 269 -22.44 -1.82 9.64
C GLY A 269 -21.12 -2.14 10.34
N ARG A 270 -20.08 -2.56 9.64
CA ARG A 270 -18.76 -2.82 10.23
C ARG A 270 -17.80 -1.71 9.83
N ARG A 271 -17.51 -0.83 10.78
CA ARG A 271 -16.56 0.29 10.69
C ARG A 271 -15.11 -0.12 10.34
N VAL A 272 -14.83 -1.41 10.32
CA VAL A 272 -13.48 -1.99 10.22
C VAL A 272 -12.99 -2.31 8.82
N ASP A 273 -13.72 -1.97 7.77
CA ASP A 273 -13.34 -2.26 6.39
C ASP A 273 -12.98 -0.98 5.61
N ALA A 274 -12.17 -0.09 6.19
CA ALA A 274 -11.74 1.15 5.53
C ALA A 274 -11.18 0.89 4.12
N GLU A 275 -10.44 -0.20 3.94
CA GLU A 275 -9.94 -0.63 2.64
C GLU A 275 -11.03 -1.20 1.73
N ARG A 276 -12.01 -1.91 2.29
CA ARG A 276 -13.14 -2.47 1.53
C ARG A 276 -14.17 -1.43 1.15
N ASP A 277 -14.21 -0.32 1.88
CA ASP A 277 -15.11 0.79 1.59
C ASP A 277 -14.80 1.47 0.25
N ASP A 278 -13.58 1.34 -0.26
CA ASP A 278 -13.18 1.82 -1.58
C ASP A 278 -13.35 0.77 -2.68
N ARG A 279 -13.85 -0.40 -2.35
CA ARG A 279 -14.16 -1.40 -3.39
C ARG A 279 -15.29 -0.92 -4.27
N ILE A 280 -14.97 -0.89 -5.51
CA ILE A 280 -15.82 -0.49 -6.60
C ILE A 280 -16.83 -1.60 -6.86
N TYR A 281 -18.09 -1.24 -6.83
CA TYR A 281 -19.18 -2.13 -7.15
C TYR A 281 -19.90 -1.63 -8.41
N GLY A 282 -19.78 -2.40 -9.47
CA GLY A 282 -20.48 -2.16 -10.71
C GLY A 282 -19.58 -1.66 -11.85
N GLU A 283 -19.76 -2.25 -13.02
CA GLU A 283 -19.21 -1.79 -14.28
C GLU A 283 -20.28 -0.97 -14.99
N VAL A 284 -19.91 0.23 -15.38
CA VAL A 284 -20.73 1.01 -16.31
C VAL A 284 -20.07 0.85 -17.67
N PRO A 285 -20.77 0.29 -18.69
CA PRO A 285 -20.28 0.33 -20.06
C PRO A 285 -20.12 1.79 -20.47
N VAL A 286 -18.93 2.14 -20.93
CA VAL A 286 -18.67 3.44 -21.54
C VAL A 286 -18.43 3.18 -23.02
N ASP A 287 -19.35 3.62 -23.85
CA ASP A 287 -19.14 3.73 -25.30
C ASP A 287 -18.20 4.91 -25.53
N LEU A 288 -17.00 4.61 -26.05
CA LEU A 288 -15.99 5.60 -26.43
C LEU A 288 -16.16 6.02 -27.87
#